data_ad0555cb9ca046a41703b3290f1e76ae
#
_entry.id   ad0555cb9ca046a41703b3290f1e76ae
#
_cell.length_a   1.000
_cell.length_b   1.000
_cell.length_c   1.000
_cell.angle_alpha   90.00
_cell.angle_beta   90.00
_cell.angle_gamma   90.00
#
_symmetry.space_group_name_H-M   'P 1'
#
loop_
_entity.id
_entity.type
_entity.pdbx_description
1 polymer ?
#
loop_
_entity_poly.entity_id
_entity_poly.type
_entity_poly.pdbx_seq_one_letter_code
_entity_poly.pdbx_strand_id
1 'polypeptide(L)'
;LILGVFKDQNIYFNLKLIMTTTLQRRESASFWEQFCAWITSTENRLYIGWFGCLMFPTLLTAISAYIIAFIAAPPVDIDGIREPVAGSLLYGNNIISGAVVPSSNAIGVHFYPIWEAASIDEWLYNGGTYQLVVFHFFIGVCAYIGREWELSYRLGMRPWICVAFSAPVAAAAAVFIIYPIGQGSFSDGMPL
;
A
#
# COMPACT_ATOMS: atom_id res chain seq x y z
N LEU A 1 -31.78 35.02 -44.39
CA LEU A 1 -31.69 35.44 -42.97
C LEU A 1 -32.54 34.53 -42.04
N ILE A 2 -33.80 34.20 -42.47
CA ILE A 2 -34.71 33.41 -41.69
C ILE A 2 -34.26 31.95 -41.50
N LEU A 3 -33.67 31.34 -42.53
CA LEU A 3 -33.17 29.95 -42.47
C LEU A 3 -31.95 29.80 -41.53
N GLY A 4 -31.15 30.85 -41.35
CA GLY A 4 -30.03 30.85 -40.41
C GLY A 4 -30.46 30.83 -38.94
N VAL A 5 -31.52 31.61 -38.62
CA VAL A 5 -32.08 31.71 -37.26
C VAL A 5 -32.68 30.37 -36.79
N PHE A 6 -33.40 29.67 -37.69
CA PHE A 6 -33.97 28.36 -37.38
C PHE A 6 -32.88 27.27 -37.16
N LYS A 7 -31.80 27.36 -37.90
CA LYS A 7 -30.67 26.41 -37.74
C LYS A 7 -29.98 26.59 -36.41
N ASP A 8 -29.76 27.83 -35.99
CA ASP A 8 -29.14 28.15 -34.69
C ASP A 8 -30.05 27.74 -33.52
N GLN A 9 -31.36 27.97 -33.62
CA GLN A 9 -32.31 27.55 -32.59
C GLN A 9 -32.34 26.02 -32.39
N ASN A 10 -32.23 25.26 -33.47
CA ASN A 10 -32.16 23.79 -33.36
C ASN A 10 -30.86 23.32 -32.73
N ILE A 11 -29.76 24.00 -33.01
CA ILE A 11 -28.48 23.67 -32.36
C ILE A 11 -28.51 23.95 -30.85
N TYR A 12 -29.06 25.12 -30.45
CA TYR A 12 -29.22 25.45 -29.03
C TYR A 12 -30.18 24.51 -28.31
N PHE A 13 -31.26 24.10 -28.93
CA PHE A 13 -32.20 23.15 -28.37
C PHE A 13 -31.56 21.77 -28.16
N ASN A 14 -30.80 21.28 -29.15
CA ASN A 14 -30.10 20.01 -29.04
C ASN A 14 -29.02 20.04 -27.99
N LEU A 15 -28.22 21.14 -27.90
CA LEU A 15 -27.21 21.31 -26.85
C LEU A 15 -27.85 21.34 -25.46
N LYS A 16 -28.97 22.07 -25.30
CA LYS A 16 -29.67 22.12 -24.02
C LYS A 16 -30.26 20.77 -23.64
N LEU A 17 -30.77 20.01 -24.59
CA LEU A 17 -31.30 18.66 -24.38
C LEU A 17 -30.16 17.70 -23.94
N ILE A 18 -29.01 17.74 -24.61
CA ILE A 18 -27.84 16.93 -24.28
C ILE A 18 -27.34 17.27 -22.89
N MET A 19 -27.20 18.56 -22.57
CA MET A 19 -26.75 19.00 -21.23
C MET A 19 -27.74 18.57 -20.14
N THR A 20 -29.06 18.72 -20.37
CA THR A 20 -30.10 18.30 -19.43
C THR A 20 -30.06 16.78 -19.21
N THR A 21 -29.93 16.00 -20.30
CA THR A 21 -29.82 14.54 -20.22
C THR A 21 -28.57 14.10 -19.45
N THR A 22 -27.44 14.77 -19.68
CA THR A 22 -26.18 14.50 -18.95
C THR A 22 -26.30 14.82 -17.47
N LEU A 23 -26.95 15.95 -17.12
CA LEU A 23 -27.19 16.34 -15.72
C LEU A 23 -28.15 15.37 -15.02
N GLN A 24 -29.25 14.97 -15.66
CA GLN A 24 -30.19 13.97 -15.12
C GLN A 24 -29.50 12.62 -14.92
N ARG A 25 -28.59 12.23 -15.80
CA ARG A 25 -27.82 10.99 -15.67
C ARG A 25 -26.88 11.05 -14.46
N ARG A 26 -26.29 12.22 -14.14
CA ARG A 26 -25.51 12.42 -12.92
C ARG A 26 -26.35 12.35 -11.66
N GLU A 27 -27.52 12.97 -11.66
CA GLU A 27 -28.46 12.96 -10.53
C GLU A 27 -29.03 11.57 -10.26
N SER A 28 -29.20 10.74 -11.30
CA SER A 28 -29.69 9.37 -11.19
C SER A 28 -28.60 8.32 -10.97
N ALA A 29 -27.31 8.72 -10.88
CA ALA A 29 -26.22 7.81 -10.63
C ALA A 29 -26.40 7.09 -9.29
N SER A 30 -26.22 5.75 -9.28
CA SER A 30 -26.26 4.95 -8.06
C SER A 30 -25.13 5.34 -7.12
N PHE A 31 -25.26 4.98 -5.84
CA PHE A 31 -24.18 5.17 -4.85
C PHE A 31 -22.87 4.53 -5.33
N TRP A 32 -22.95 3.36 -5.93
CA TRP A 32 -21.78 2.67 -6.47
C TRP A 32 -21.11 3.46 -7.60
N GLU A 33 -21.89 3.99 -8.53
CA GLU A 33 -21.36 4.82 -9.61
C GLU A 33 -20.67 6.09 -9.07
N GLN A 34 -21.26 6.72 -8.08
CA GLN A 34 -20.67 7.89 -7.41
C GLN A 34 -19.38 7.53 -6.71
N PHE A 35 -19.32 6.41 -6.03
CA PHE A 35 -18.13 5.89 -5.38
C PHE A 35 -17.02 5.62 -6.40
N CYS A 36 -17.31 4.93 -7.48
CA CYS A 36 -16.34 4.66 -8.55
C CYS A 36 -15.81 5.97 -9.17
N ALA A 37 -16.69 6.94 -9.40
CA ALA A 37 -16.30 8.24 -9.92
C ALA A 37 -15.39 8.99 -8.96
N TRP A 38 -15.63 8.91 -7.67
CA TRP A 38 -14.79 9.53 -6.64
C TRP A 38 -13.40 8.88 -6.56
N ILE A 39 -13.34 7.54 -6.54
CA ILE A 39 -12.08 6.79 -6.50
C ILE A 39 -11.18 7.12 -7.70
N THR A 40 -11.76 7.28 -8.87
CA THR A 40 -11.00 7.52 -10.11
C THR A 40 -10.89 8.99 -10.49
N SER A 41 -11.35 9.90 -9.65
CA SER A 41 -11.35 11.34 -9.92
C SER A 41 -9.94 11.92 -9.81
N THR A 42 -9.50 12.61 -10.86
CA THR A 42 -8.26 13.38 -10.87
C THR A 42 -8.37 14.74 -10.17
N GLU A 43 -9.57 15.13 -9.75
CA GLU A 43 -9.83 16.35 -9.00
C GLU A 43 -9.52 16.21 -7.49
N ASN A 44 -9.37 15.00 -6.98
CA ASN A 44 -8.96 14.78 -5.61
C ASN A 44 -7.56 15.36 -5.36
N ARG A 45 -7.35 15.96 -4.20
CA ARG A 45 -6.05 16.52 -3.82
C ARG A 45 -4.93 15.49 -3.90
N LEU A 46 -5.22 14.28 -3.43
CA LEU A 46 -4.39 13.09 -3.64
C LEU A 46 -5.21 12.10 -4.45
N TYR A 47 -4.68 11.70 -5.59
CA TYR A 47 -5.35 10.69 -6.42
C TYR A 47 -5.45 9.37 -5.64
N ILE A 48 -6.65 8.81 -5.57
CA ILE A 48 -6.87 7.52 -4.91
C ILE A 48 -6.60 6.39 -5.88
N GLY A 49 -7.44 6.23 -6.88
CA GLY A 49 -7.41 5.13 -7.84
C GLY A 49 -7.80 3.79 -7.22
N TRP A 50 -8.00 2.79 -8.05
CA TRP A 50 -8.29 1.43 -7.57
C TRP A 50 -7.09 0.82 -6.84
N PHE A 51 -5.87 1.09 -7.31
CA PHE A 51 -4.68 0.68 -6.59
C PHE A 51 -4.53 1.41 -5.26
N GLY A 52 -5.01 2.64 -5.15
CA GLY A 52 -5.01 3.36 -3.89
C GLY A 52 -5.90 2.72 -2.83
N CYS A 53 -6.99 2.05 -3.23
CA CYS A 53 -7.84 1.30 -2.29
C CYS A 53 -7.07 0.19 -1.57
N LEU A 54 -6.08 -0.39 -2.21
CA LEU A 54 -5.18 -1.38 -1.60
C LEU A 54 -3.97 -0.71 -0.93
N MET A 55 -3.41 0.32 -1.57
CA MET A 55 -2.19 0.99 -1.11
C MET A 55 -2.36 1.70 0.24
N PHE A 56 -3.40 2.52 0.38
CA PHE A 56 -3.57 3.34 1.59
C PHE A 56 -3.71 2.50 2.86
N PRO A 57 -4.59 1.50 2.95
CA PRO A 57 -4.69 0.70 4.16
C PRO A 57 -3.44 -0.15 4.43
N THR A 58 -2.79 -0.69 3.41
CA THR A 58 -1.60 -1.52 3.61
C THR A 58 -0.39 -0.71 4.06
N LEU A 59 -0.14 0.45 3.46
CA LEU A 59 0.92 1.35 3.90
C LEU A 59 0.64 1.92 5.29
N LEU A 60 -0.60 2.29 5.57
CA LEU A 60 -0.96 2.78 6.90
C LEU A 60 -0.71 1.71 7.97
N THR A 61 -1.07 0.48 7.72
CA THR A 61 -0.81 -0.67 8.60
C THR A 61 0.69 -0.87 8.80
N ALA A 62 1.47 -0.90 7.73
CA ALA A 62 2.91 -1.11 7.80
C ALA A 62 3.62 0.00 8.60
N ILE A 63 3.29 1.26 8.32
CA ILE A 63 3.91 2.41 8.98
C ILE A 63 3.52 2.47 10.46
N SER A 64 2.23 2.27 10.78
CA SER A 64 1.76 2.27 12.16
C SER A 64 2.39 1.14 12.98
N ALA A 65 2.43 -0.06 12.43
CA ALA A 65 3.06 -1.21 13.09
C ALA A 65 4.57 -1.00 13.27
N TYR A 66 5.24 -0.43 12.26
CA TYR A 66 6.66 -0.10 12.35
C TYR A 66 6.95 0.89 13.47
N ILE A 67 6.21 1.97 13.56
CA ILE A 67 6.40 3.00 14.60
C ILE A 67 6.19 2.40 15.99
N ILE A 68 5.12 1.64 16.20
CA ILE A 68 4.82 1.01 17.48
C ILE A 68 5.91 -0.01 17.84
N ALA A 69 6.32 -0.84 16.89
CA ALA A 69 7.35 -1.85 17.13
C ALA A 69 8.73 -1.23 17.40
N PHE A 70 9.11 -0.19 16.68
CA PHE A 70 10.37 0.51 16.89
C PHE A 70 10.45 1.15 18.28
N ILE A 71 9.34 1.63 18.80
CA ILE A 71 9.26 2.25 20.12
C ILE A 71 9.16 1.20 21.23
N ALA A 72 8.30 0.19 21.10
CA ALA A 72 7.82 -0.58 22.23
C ALA A 72 7.83 -2.12 22.07
N ALA A 73 8.30 -2.66 20.97
CA ALA A 73 8.31 -4.11 20.78
C ALA A 73 9.21 -4.81 21.81
N PRO A 74 8.76 -5.90 22.44
CA PRO A 74 9.59 -6.69 23.35
C PRO A 74 10.72 -7.38 22.58
N PRO A 75 11.77 -7.86 23.28
CA PRO A 75 12.87 -8.58 22.66
C PRO A 75 12.40 -9.79 21.84
N VAL A 76 13.07 -10.02 20.71
CA VAL A 76 12.73 -11.04 19.72
C VAL A 76 13.81 -12.10 19.64
N ASP A 77 13.42 -13.36 19.64
CA ASP A 77 14.32 -14.52 19.49
C ASP A 77 14.66 -14.73 17.99
N ILE A 78 15.52 -13.86 17.47
CA ILE A 78 15.88 -13.87 16.04
C ILE A 78 16.57 -15.17 15.60
N ASP A 79 17.51 -15.68 16.41
CA ASP A 79 18.33 -16.84 16.02
C ASP A 79 17.64 -18.18 16.32
N GLY A 80 16.50 -18.17 16.98
CA GLY A 80 15.76 -19.39 17.34
C GLY A 80 16.39 -20.21 18.46
N ILE A 81 17.36 -19.64 19.18
CA ILE A 81 18.11 -20.29 20.28
C ILE A 81 17.63 -19.86 21.66
N ARG A 82 16.50 -19.12 21.71
CA ARG A 82 15.92 -18.54 22.93
C ARG A 82 16.84 -17.55 23.64
N GLU A 83 17.56 -16.76 22.85
CA GLU A 83 18.37 -15.62 23.27
C GLU A 83 17.78 -14.34 22.62
N PRO A 84 16.75 -13.72 23.24
CA PRO A 84 16.06 -12.59 22.64
C PRO A 84 16.94 -11.36 22.46
N VAL A 85 16.75 -10.67 21.34
CA VAL A 85 17.45 -9.43 21.00
C VAL A 85 16.49 -8.26 21.15
N ALA A 86 16.88 -7.27 21.97
CA ALA A 86 16.14 -6.04 22.14
C ALA A 86 16.43 -5.06 20.99
N GLY A 87 15.40 -4.61 20.33
CA GLY A 87 15.49 -3.66 19.21
C GLY A 87 14.75 -2.35 19.41
N SER A 88 13.81 -2.28 20.37
CA SER A 88 12.98 -1.10 20.57
C SER A 88 13.59 -0.10 21.54
N LEU A 89 13.12 1.15 21.47
CA LEU A 89 13.58 2.25 22.32
C LEU A 89 13.34 1.99 23.81
N LEU A 90 12.20 1.43 24.18
CA LEU A 90 11.83 1.15 25.57
C LEU A 90 12.65 0.02 26.19
N TYR A 91 13.34 -0.75 25.39
CA TYR A 91 14.20 -1.84 25.84
C TYR A 91 15.70 -1.52 25.76
N GLY A 92 16.05 -0.25 25.89
CA GLY A 92 17.44 0.19 26.06
C GLY A 92 18.17 0.59 24.78
N ASN A 93 17.47 0.78 23.68
CA ASN A 93 18.04 1.27 22.44
C ASN A 93 17.83 2.78 22.27
N ASN A 94 18.63 3.38 21.40
CA ASN A 94 18.41 4.73 20.88
C ASN A 94 18.07 4.64 19.38
N ILE A 95 17.89 5.79 18.75
CA ILE A 95 17.51 5.83 17.33
C ILE A 95 18.55 5.15 16.42
N ILE A 96 19.81 5.21 16.80
CA ILE A 96 20.90 4.63 15.98
C ILE A 96 20.97 3.10 16.15
N SER A 97 20.80 2.60 17.38
CA SER A 97 20.86 1.17 17.67
C SER A 97 19.51 0.44 17.54
N GLY A 98 18.41 1.19 17.51
CA GLY A 98 17.07 0.63 17.39
C GLY A 98 16.82 -0.05 16.05
N ALA A 99 16.03 -1.10 16.07
CA ALA A 99 15.57 -1.80 14.88
C ALA A 99 14.34 -2.64 15.17
N VAL A 100 13.52 -2.89 14.17
CA VAL A 100 12.55 -3.98 14.20
C VAL A 100 13.31 -5.26 13.84
N VAL A 101 13.46 -6.13 14.81
CA VAL A 101 14.27 -7.36 14.70
C VAL A 101 13.55 -8.36 13.77
N PRO A 102 14.27 -9.00 12.83
CA PRO A 102 13.71 -10.01 11.96
C PRO A 102 13.02 -11.16 12.70
N SER A 103 12.14 -11.87 11.99
CA SER A 103 11.45 -13.04 12.54
C SER A 103 12.43 -14.14 12.94
N SER A 104 12.04 -14.94 13.92
CA SER A 104 12.85 -16.04 14.43
C SER A 104 13.28 -17.03 13.33
N ASN A 105 14.50 -17.52 13.43
CA ASN A 105 14.98 -18.60 12.58
C ASN A 105 14.16 -19.90 12.76
N ALA A 106 13.49 -20.08 13.90
CA ALA A 106 12.58 -21.18 14.12
C ALA A 106 11.35 -21.12 13.20
N ILE A 107 10.94 -19.93 12.79
CA ILE A 107 9.85 -19.74 11.84
C ILE A 107 10.31 -20.07 10.41
N GLY A 108 11.57 -19.83 10.10
CA GLY A 108 12.10 -19.99 8.75
C GLY A 108 11.42 -19.06 7.75
N VAL A 109 10.94 -19.61 6.65
CA VAL A 109 10.16 -18.89 5.63
C VAL A 109 8.67 -19.17 5.74
N HIS A 110 8.22 -19.77 6.83
CA HIS A 110 6.80 -20.00 7.08
C HIS A 110 6.06 -18.69 7.26
N PHE A 111 4.87 -18.64 6.69
CA PHE A 111 3.95 -17.52 6.92
C PHE A 111 3.49 -17.56 8.38
N TYR A 112 3.74 -16.46 9.12
CA TYR A 112 3.48 -16.38 10.55
C TYR A 112 2.60 -15.17 10.90
N PRO A 113 1.32 -15.21 10.57
CA PRO A 113 0.36 -14.17 10.96
C PRO A 113 -0.02 -14.33 12.44
N ILE A 114 -0.66 -13.30 13.01
CA ILE A 114 -1.11 -13.30 14.40
C ILE A 114 -1.97 -14.52 14.73
N TRP A 115 -2.85 -14.93 13.83
CA TRP A 115 -3.80 -16.04 14.07
C TRP A 115 -3.17 -17.44 14.05
N GLU A 116 -1.93 -17.58 13.59
CA GLU A 116 -1.17 -18.83 13.66
C GLU A 116 -0.38 -18.99 14.95
N ALA A 117 -0.22 -17.91 15.72
CA ALA A 117 0.40 -17.97 17.04
C ALA A 117 -0.63 -18.36 18.10
N ALA A 118 -0.17 -18.99 19.17
CA ALA A 118 -1.02 -19.33 20.31
C ALA A 118 -1.47 -18.07 21.09
N SER A 119 -0.65 -17.02 21.06
CA SER A 119 -0.93 -15.73 21.71
C SER A 119 -0.21 -14.59 21.01
N ILE A 120 -0.62 -13.35 21.32
CA ILE A 120 0.08 -12.14 20.87
C ILE A 120 1.50 -12.10 21.43
N ASP A 121 1.71 -12.52 22.66
CA ASP A 121 3.05 -12.55 23.29
C ASP A 121 3.98 -13.51 22.57
N GLU A 122 3.50 -14.68 22.19
CA GLU A 122 4.26 -15.64 21.38
C GLU A 122 4.60 -15.04 20.01
N TRP A 123 3.63 -14.41 19.36
CA TRP A 123 3.82 -13.77 18.07
C TRP A 123 4.86 -12.65 18.13
N LEU A 124 4.84 -11.82 19.18
CA LEU A 124 5.84 -10.78 19.41
C LEU A 124 7.23 -11.37 19.68
N TYR A 125 7.31 -12.41 20.51
CA TYR A 125 8.54 -13.09 20.85
C TYR A 125 9.25 -13.70 19.63
N ASN A 126 8.49 -14.25 18.69
CA ASN A 126 9.01 -14.84 17.46
C ASN A 126 9.21 -13.84 16.31
N GLY A 127 9.01 -12.57 16.56
CA GLY A 127 9.24 -11.55 15.54
C GLY A 127 8.21 -11.51 14.42
N GLY A 128 6.97 -11.89 14.70
CA GLY A 128 5.87 -11.84 13.73
C GLY A 128 5.59 -10.42 13.22
N THR A 129 5.90 -9.41 14.02
CA THR A 129 5.80 -7.99 13.63
C THR A 129 6.63 -7.67 12.39
N TYR A 130 7.82 -8.27 12.26
CA TYR A 130 8.67 -8.08 11.09
C TYR A 130 7.98 -8.53 9.80
N GLN A 131 7.38 -9.70 9.79
CA GLN A 131 6.61 -10.18 8.63
C GLN A 131 5.42 -9.29 8.33
N LEU A 132 4.68 -8.87 9.35
CA LEU A 132 3.54 -7.98 9.17
C LEU A 132 3.96 -6.69 8.47
N VAL A 133 4.99 -6.04 8.96
CA VAL A 133 5.49 -4.77 8.38
C VAL A 133 6.01 -4.99 6.97
N VAL A 134 6.87 -5.99 6.76
CA VAL A 134 7.48 -6.25 5.44
C VAL A 134 6.41 -6.59 4.40
N PHE A 135 5.48 -7.48 4.71
CA PHE A 135 4.48 -7.91 3.73
C PHE A 135 3.47 -6.82 3.41
N HIS A 136 2.97 -6.09 4.42
CA HIS A 136 2.07 -4.96 4.17
C HIS A 136 2.77 -3.85 3.38
N PHE A 137 4.02 -3.56 3.73
CA PHE A 137 4.81 -2.57 2.99
C PHE A 137 5.00 -2.95 1.52
N PHE A 138 5.36 -4.21 1.23
CA PHE A 138 5.51 -4.66 -0.16
C PHE A 138 4.20 -4.66 -0.94
N ILE A 139 3.11 -5.07 -0.33
CA ILE A 139 1.78 -4.93 -0.97
C ILE A 139 1.50 -3.46 -1.26
N GLY A 140 1.79 -2.59 -0.31
CA GLY A 140 1.58 -1.16 -0.46
C GLY A 140 2.41 -0.52 -1.57
N VAL A 141 3.70 -0.84 -1.66
CA VAL A 141 4.57 -0.27 -2.70
C VAL A 141 4.30 -0.87 -4.08
N CYS A 142 3.90 -2.14 -4.16
CA CYS A 142 3.42 -2.72 -5.40
C CYS A 142 2.14 -2.04 -5.89
N ALA A 143 1.21 -1.76 -4.97
CA ALA A 143 0.02 -0.97 -5.27
C ALA A 143 0.36 0.48 -5.64
N TYR A 144 1.41 1.06 -5.05
CA TYR A 144 1.92 2.37 -5.43
C TYR A 144 2.40 2.39 -6.89
N ILE A 145 3.13 1.36 -7.31
CA ILE A 145 3.54 1.18 -8.72
C ILE A 145 2.30 1.13 -9.62
N GLY A 146 1.31 0.33 -9.25
CA GLY A 146 0.05 0.25 -9.99
C GLY A 146 -0.70 1.57 -10.04
N ARG A 147 -0.69 2.34 -8.95
CA ARG A 147 -1.31 3.66 -8.85
C ARG A 147 -0.61 4.69 -9.74
N GLU A 148 0.72 4.65 -9.85
CA GLU A 148 1.46 5.48 -10.79
C GLU A 148 1.06 5.19 -12.24
N TRP A 149 0.94 3.92 -12.60
CA TRP A 149 0.42 3.54 -13.91
C TRP A 149 -1.01 4.03 -14.11
N GLU A 150 -1.89 3.81 -13.14
CA GLU A 150 -3.31 4.17 -13.23
C GLU A 150 -3.50 5.67 -13.44
N LEU A 151 -2.79 6.50 -12.68
CA LEU A 151 -2.87 7.95 -12.83
C LEU A 151 -2.33 8.40 -14.20
N SER A 152 -1.25 7.78 -14.70
CA SER A 152 -0.74 8.07 -16.04
C SER A 152 -1.80 7.82 -17.12
N TYR A 153 -2.56 6.74 -16.97
CA TYR A 153 -3.68 6.43 -17.87
C TYR A 153 -4.79 7.49 -17.80
N ARG A 154 -5.17 7.93 -16.59
CA ARG A 154 -6.20 8.98 -16.42
C ARG A 154 -5.79 10.31 -17.05
N LEU A 155 -4.52 10.67 -16.98
CA LEU A 155 -3.99 11.94 -17.48
C LEU A 155 -3.57 11.89 -18.96
N GLY A 156 -3.70 10.75 -19.62
CA GLY A 156 -3.25 10.57 -20.99
C GLY A 156 -1.73 10.62 -21.16
N MET A 157 -0.98 10.32 -20.12
CA MET A 157 0.48 10.28 -20.12
C MET A 157 1.00 8.93 -20.64
N ARG A 158 2.26 8.92 -21.07
CA ARG A 158 3.02 7.67 -21.29
C ARG A 158 3.21 6.97 -19.93
N PRO A 159 3.16 5.62 -19.83
CA PRO A 159 2.89 4.93 -18.57
C PRO A 159 4.12 4.52 -17.75
N TRP A 160 5.34 4.91 -18.09
CA TRP A 160 6.54 4.23 -17.59
C TRP A 160 7.24 4.86 -16.38
N ILE A 161 6.64 5.84 -15.72
CA ILE A 161 7.12 6.33 -14.41
C ILE A 161 7.14 5.18 -13.39
N CYS A 162 6.12 4.33 -13.41
CA CYS A 162 6.04 3.15 -12.54
C CYS A 162 7.17 2.16 -12.80
N VAL A 163 7.65 2.05 -14.02
CA VAL A 163 8.80 1.18 -14.34
C VAL A 163 10.08 1.72 -13.69
N ALA A 164 10.29 3.04 -13.71
CA ALA A 164 11.42 3.65 -13.03
C ALA A 164 11.38 3.38 -11.51
N PHE A 165 10.21 3.48 -10.89
CA PHE A 165 10.04 3.18 -9.47
C PHE A 165 10.19 1.69 -9.16
N SER A 166 9.93 0.80 -10.10
CA SER A 166 10.09 -0.64 -9.91
C SER A 166 11.53 -1.05 -9.60
N ALA A 167 12.53 -0.26 -10.01
CA ALA A 167 13.93 -0.57 -9.76
C ALA A 167 14.30 -0.52 -8.27
N PRO A 168 14.05 0.57 -7.49
CA PRO A 168 14.29 0.54 -6.05
C PRO A 168 13.41 -0.48 -5.32
N VAL A 169 12.19 -0.75 -5.80
CA VAL A 169 11.33 -1.78 -5.20
C VAL A 169 11.93 -3.17 -5.41
N ALA A 170 12.47 -3.46 -6.58
CA ALA A 170 13.17 -4.73 -6.84
C ALA A 170 14.41 -4.88 -5.94
N ALA A 171 15.18 -3.81 -5.73
CA ALA A 171 16.32 -3.83 -4.82
C ALA A 171 15.88 -4.10 -3.38
N ALA A 172 14.81 -3.47 -2.90
CA ALA A 172 14.25 -3.75 -1.59
C ALA A 172 13.76 -5.21 -1.47
N ALA A 173 13.10 -5.71 -2.51
CA ALA A 173 12.66 -7.12 -2.55
C ALA A 173 13.84 -8.10 -2.40
N ALA A 174 14.99 -7.77 -2.96
CA ALA A 174 16.19 -8.60 -2.84
C ALA A 174 16.60 -8.80 -1.38
N VAL A 175 16.60 -7.76 -0.57
CA VAL A 175 17.09 -7.82 0.82
C VAL A 175 16.04 -8.28 1.83
N PHE A 176 14.75 -8.09 1.55
CA PHE A 176 13.67 -8.43 2.47
C PHE A 176 12.93 -9.72 2.14
N ILE A 177 12.96 -10.16 0.90
CA ILE A 177 12.20 -11.33 0.42
C ILE A 177 13.12 -12.36 -0.21
N ILE A 178 13.87 -12.00 -1.24
CA ILE A 178 14.62 -12.97 -2.05
C ILE A 178 15.80 -13.57 -1.26
N TYR A 179 16.57 -12.75 -0.59
CA TYR A 179 17.68 -13.25 0.23
C TYR A 179 17.19 -14.14 1.38
N PRO A 180 16.15 -13.77 2.17
CA PRO A 180 15.55 -14.70 3.13
C PRO A 180 15.08 -16.01 2.54
N ILE A 181 14.45 -15.99 1.36
CA ILE A 181 13.99 -17.22 0.68
C ILE A 181 15.18 -18.10 0.33
N GLY A 182 16.24 -17.51 -0.22
CA GLY A 182 17.45 -18.24 -0.60
C GLY A 182 18.18 -18.85 0.59
N GLN A 183 18.19 -18.19 1.74
CA GLN A 183 18.82 -18.68 2.97
C GLN A 183 17.89 -19.55 3.83
N GLY A 184 16.60 -19.62 3.50
CA GLY A 184 15.62 -20.47 4.17
C GLY A 184 15.02 -19.88 5.44
N SER A 185 15.25 -18.60 5.74
CA SER A 185 14.65 -17.94 6.91
C SER A 185 14.55 -16.42 6.77
N PHE A 186 13.44 -15.85 7.24
CA PHE A 186 13.30 -14.40 7.37
C PHE A 186 14.24 -13.77 8.42
N SER A 187 14.87 -14.58 9.27
CA SER A 187 15.90 -14.10 10.20
C SER A 187 17.12 -13.51 9.49
N ASP A 188 17.36 -13.88 8.26
CA ASP A 188 18.43 -13.35 7.40
C ASP A 188 18.02 -12.09 6.62
N GLY A 189 16.78 -11.64 6.76
CA GLY A 189 16.31 -10.40 6.19
C GLY A 189 16.97 -9.18 6.83
N MET A 190 17.04 -8.09 6.09
CA MET A 190 17.56 -6.83 6.60
C MET A 190 16.69 -6.33 7.75
N PRO A 191 17.27 -6.02 8.94
CA PRO A 191 16.51 -5.39 10.03
C PRO A 191 15.93 -4.03 9.62
N LEU A 192 14.78 -3.70 10.16
CA LEU A 192 14.14 -2.41 9.88
C LEU A 192 14.61 -1.34 10.89
#